data_70a1e6de93a6527a40b46aba523ffe28
#
_entry.id   70a1e6de93a6527a40b46aba523ffe28
#
_cell.length_a   1.000
_cell.length_b   1.000
_cell.length_c   1.000
_cell.angle_alpha   90.00
_cell.angle_beta   90.00
_cell.angle_gamma   90.00
#
_symmetry.space_group_name_H-M   'P 1'
#
loop_
_entity.id
_entity.type
_entity.pdbx_description
1 polymer ?
#
loop_
_entity_poly.entity_id
_entity_poly.type
_entity_poly.pdbx_seq_one_letter_code
_entity_poly.pdbx_strand_id
1 'polypeptide(L)'
;NMRGVGAVRIDHVMALMRLFWIPPGMTPREGAYVHYRLDELVAIVAPESRRTRCMVIGEDLGTVPDEVRSALARAGVLSYRLMFFEREEGGDFKPPARQIAQALVAVSTHDLPTLAGWWRGHDLQLRQALALFPDPALLGRQLMDRAQDRIRLLLALQREGLLDADQVAQAAGEAVLDAQTVQAVHLWLARAPSLVMMVQLEDVLALPAQANLPGTTDQHPNWRRKLPLTLQELESQDAWQELALGLGRLRPARQGAAPSQRLQARIPRPTHRLEQHRGF
;
A
#
# COMPACT_ATOMS: atom_id res chain seq x y z
N ASN A 1 11.26 -17.84 7.23
CA ASN A 1 10.46 -17.13 6.22
C ASN A 1 11.32 -16.34 5.22
N MET A 2 12.52 -15.84 5.62
CA MET A 2 13.38 -15.03 4.75
C MET A 2 14.13 -15.82 3.66
N ARG A 3 14.24 -17.14 3.76
CA ARG A 3 14.96 -17.96 2.76
C ARG A 3 14.16 -18.07 1.47
N GLY A 4 14.80 -17.78 0.34
CA GLY A 4 14.21 -17.94 -1.00
C GLY A 4 13.26 -16.82 -1.44
N VAL A 5 13.16 -15.73 -0.65
CA VAL A 5 12.38 -14.52 -1.00
C VAL A 5 13.27 -13.29 -1.02
N GLY A 6 12.96 -12.31 -1.88
CA GLY A 6 13.74 -11.07 -2.01
C GLY A 6 13.41 -10.04 -0.92
N ALA A 7 12.20 -10.08 -0.40
CA ALA A 7 11.74 -9.20 0.67
C ALA A 7 10.69 -9.87 1.54
N VAL A 8 10.57 -9.42 2.80
CA VAL A 8 9.51 -9.80 3.74
C VAL A 8 8.95 -8.54 4.41
N ARG A 9 7.63 -8.45 4.52
CA ARG A 9 6.94 -7.44 5.32
C ARG A 9 6.61 -8.04 6.68
N ILE A 10 7.04 -7.35 7.74
CA ILE A 10 6.61 -7.65 9.11
C ILE A 10 5.42 -6.75 9.39
N ASP A 11 4.26 -7.38 9.52
CA ASP A 11 3.02 -6.69 9.87
C ASP A 11 3.08 -6.20 11.31
N HIS A 12 2.51 -5.01 11.57
CA HIS A 12 2.51 -4.40 12.90
C HIS A 12 3.87 -4.52 13.59
N VAL A 13 4.91 -3.95 12.98
CA VAL A 13 6.31 -4.14 13.42
C VAL A 13 6.57 -3.70 14.87
N MET A 14 5.69 -2.89 15.44
CA MET A 14 5.69 -2.57 16.89
C MET A 14 5.52 -3.80 17.79
N ALA A 15 5.03 -4.92 17.25
CA ALA A 15 4.99 -6.19 17.97
C ALA A 15 6.37 -6.65 18.46
N LEU A 16 7.45 -6.17 17.84
CA LEU A 16 8.82 -6.41 18.33
C LEU A 16 9.12 -5.66 19.65
N MET A 17 8.37 -4.61 19.97
CA MET A 17 8.51 -3.83 21.20
C MET A 17 7.43 -4.16 22.22
N ARG A 18 6.16 -4.20 21.79
CA ARG A 18 5.04 -4.46 22.68
C ARG A 18 3.81 -4.95 21.94
N LEU A 19 3.01 -5.77 22.61
CA LEU A 19 1.69 -6.18 22.18
C LEU A 19 0.67 -5.91 23.29
N PHE A 20 -0.54 -5.58 22.90
CA PHE A 20 -1.65 -5.47 23.84
C PHE A 20 -2.26 -6.86 24.03
N TRP A 21 -2.16 -7.38 25.23
CA TRP A 21 -2.66 -8.70 25.61
C TRP A 21 -3.98 -8.58 26.31
N ILE A 22 -4.95 -9.38 25.89
CA ILE A 22 -6.24 -9.52 26.54
C ILE A 22 -6.32 -10.98 27.01
N PRO A 23 -6.41 -11.24 28.33
CA PRO A 23 -6.53 -12.61 28.82
C PRO A 23 -7.80 -13.28 28.31
N PRO A 24 -7.82 -14.59 28.12
CA PRO A 24 -9.02 -15.32 27.71
C PRO A 24 -10.22 -15.04 28.64
N GLY A 25 -11.37 -14.75 28.04
CA GLY A 25 -12.61 -14.46 28.78
C GLY A 25 -12.73 -13.02 29.30
N MET A 26 -11.72 -12.18 29.11
CA MET A 26 -11.73 -10.77 29.52
C MET A 26 -12.03 -9.84 28.34
N THR A 27 -12.36 -8.58 28.66
CA THR A 27 -12.60 -7.53 27.67
C THR A 27 -11.32 -6.72 27.41
N PRO A 28 -11.26 -5.89 26.34
CA PRO A 28 -10.13 -5.01 26.10
C PRO A 28 -9.81 -4.04 27.26
N ARG A 29 -10.78 -3.73 28.12
CA ARG A 29 -10.56 -2.87 29.29
C ARG A 29 -9.67 -3.51 30.36
N GLU A 30 -9.58 -4.83 30.34
CA GLU A 30 -8.78 -5.63 31.28
C GLU A 30 -7.45 -6.07 30.68
N GLY A 31 -7.18 -5.64 29.45
CA GLY A 31 -5.91 -5.91 28.77
C GLY A 31 -4.79 -4.99 29.26
N ALA A 32 -3.56 -5.39 28.94
CA ALA A 32 -2.36 -4.63 29.23
C ALA A 32 -1.32 -4.75 28.11
N TYR A 33 -0.44 -3.75 27.98
CA TYR A 33 0.72 -3.86 27.11
C TYR A 33 1.79 -4.74 27.76
N VAL A 34 2.18 -5.78 27.04
CA VAL A 34 3.34 -6.63 27.37
C VAL A 34 4.51 -6.17 26.53
N HIS A 35 5.61 -5.78 27.18
CA HIS A 35 6.82 -5.32 26.51
C HIS A 35 7.77 -6.47 26.23
N TYR A 36 8.43 -6.38 25.05
CA TYR A 36 9.45 -7.32 24.58
C TYR A 36 10.79 -6.61 24.47
N ARG A 37 11.84 -7.40 24.31
CA ARG A 37 13.20 -6.89 24.16
C ARG A 37 13.47 -6.51 22.70
N LEU A 38 13.06 -5.31 22.33
CA LEU A 38 13.15 -4.77 20.95
C LEU A 38 14.58 -4.93 20.37
N ASP A 39 15.60 -4.54 21.14
CA ASP A 39 16.97 -4.55 20.65
C ASP A 39 17.47 -5.97 20.35
N GLU A 40 17.09 -6.96 21.16
CA GLU A 40 17.45 -8.37 20.94
C GLU A 40 16.75 -8.93 19.69
N LEU A 41 15.45 -8.66 19.55
CA LEU A 41 14.67 -9.10 18.39
C LEU A 41 15.18 -8.48 17.09
N VAL A 42 15.49 -7.19 17.09
CA VAL A 42 16.08 -6.49 15.95
C VAL A 42 17.49 -7.01 15.65
N ALA A 43 18.28 -7.33 16.69
CA ALA A 43 19.60 -7.93 16.54
C ALA A 43 19.56 -9.34 15.91
N ILE A 44 18.43 -10.03 15.97
CA ILE A 44 18.21 -11.30 15.26
C ILE A 44 17.79 -11.06 13.81
N VAL A 45 16.86 -10.13 13.59
CA VAL A 45 16.30 -9.83 12.27
C VAL A 45 17.36 -9.30 11.31
N ALA A 46 18.22 -8.38 11.76
CA ALA A 46 19.18 -7.69 10.89
C ALA A 46 20.27 -8.64 10.31
N PRO A 47 20.94 -9.54 11.08
CA PRO A 47 21.86 -10.52 10.52
C PRO A 47 21.19 -11.53 9.59
N GLU A 48 19.96 -11.99 9.93
CA GLU A 48 19.22 -12.91 9.08
C GLU A 48 18.85 -12.28 7.74
N SER A 49 18.44 -11.02 7.72
CA SER A 49 18.20 -10.25 6.50
C SER A 49 19.44 -10.24 5.60
N ARG A 50 20.62 -9.96 6.17
CA ARG A 50 21.90 -9.95 5.43
C ARG A 50 22.29 -11.34 4.94
N ARG A 51 22.19 -12.34 5.81
CA ARG A 51 22.56 -13.74 5.52
C ARG A 51 21.71 -14.32 4.39
N THR A 52 20.41 -14.00 4.37
CA THR A 52 19.47 -14.51 3.36
C THR A 52 19.36 -13.59 2.14
N ARG A 53 19.96 -12.40 2.19
CA ARG A 53 19.79 -11.33 1.18
C ARG A 53 18.32 -10.98 0.96
N CYS A 54 17.53 -10.97 2.05
CA CYS A 54 16.11 -10.66 2.08
C CYS A 54 15.91 -9.29 2.71
N MET A 55 15.35 -8.35 1.96
CA MET A 55 14.98 -7.03 2.46
C MET A 55 13.88 -7.18 3.51
N VAL A 56 13.94 -6.39 4.58
CA VAL A 56 12.89 -6.36 5.62
C VAL A 56 12.19 -5.02 5.57
N ILE A 57 10.87 -5.06 5.50
CA ILE A 57 9.98 -3.90 5.55
C ILE A 57 9.16 -4.04 6.82
N GLY A 58 9.26 -3.07 7.73
CA GLY A 58 8.42 -3.01 8.92
C GLY A 58 7.18 -2.17 8.64
N GLU A 59 6.00 -2.74 8.86
CA GLU A 59 4.78 -1.94 8.82
C GLU A 59 4.70 -1.13 10.13
N ASP A 60 4.99 0.16 10.02
CA ASP A 60 5.07 1.14 11.11
C ASP A 60 4.02 2.25 10.95
N LEU A 61 2.84 1.88 10.47
CA LEU A 61 1.70 2.79 10.35
C LEU A 61 1.05 3.05 11.72
N GLY A 62 0.43 4.22 11.87
CA GLY A 62 -0.23 4.63 13.11
C GLY A 62 0.73 5.23 14.14
N THR A 63 0.38 5.08 15.43
CA THR A 63 1.13 5.68 16.55
C THR A 63 2.32 4.79 16.92
N VAL A 64 3.46 5.07 16.33
CA VAL A 64 4.71 4.33 16.55
C VAL A 64 5.67 5.17 17.36
N PRO A 65 6.19 4.69 18.49
CA PRO A 65 7.22 5.39 19.26
C PRO A 65 8.49 5.62 18.44
N ASP A 66 9.12 6.79 18.63
CA ASP A 66 10.33 7.17 17.88
C ASP A 66 11.51 6.23 18.14
N GLU A 67 11.57 5.62 19.33
CA GLU A 67 12.59 4.61 19.65
C GLU A 67 12.49 3.38 18.75
N VAL A 68 11.27 2.94 18.41
CA VAL A 68 11.06 1.81 17.48
C VAL A 68 11.54 2.18 16.09
N ARG A 69 11.11 3.34 15.57
CA ARG A 69 11.54 3.82 14.26
C ARG A 69 13.06 3.96 14.17
N SER A 70 13.67 4.50 15.24
CA SER A 70 15.12 4.66 15.32
C SER A 70 15.86 3.32 15.35
N ALA A 71 15.37 2.33 16.12
CA ALA A 71 15.96 1.00 16.18
C ALA A 71 15.87 0.28 14.83
N LEU A 72 14.70 0.32 14.19
CA LEU A 72 14.47 -0.28 12.88
C LEU A 72 15.33 0.38 11.79
N ALA A 73 15.43 1.72 11.81
CA ALA A 73 16.27 2.46 10.86
C ALA A 73 17.74 2.09 10.98
N ARG A 74 18.28 2.01 12.22
CA ARG A 74 19.68 1.55 12.45
C ARG A 74 19.92 0.13 11.97
N ALA A 75 18.92 -0.74 12.05
CA ALA A 75 18.99 -2.12 11.60
C ALA A 75 18.85 -2.29 10.06
N GLY A 76 18.56 -1.23 9.34
CA GLY A 76 18.34 -1.27 7.90
C GLY A 76 16.95 -1.79 7.50
N VAL A 77 16.01 -1.87 8.43
CA VAL A 77 14.61 -2.21 8.15
C VAL A 77 13.93 -1.01 7.50
N LEU A 78 13.24 -1.23 6.38
CA LEU A 78 12.53 -0.18 5.68
C LEU A 78 11.22 0.15 6.42
N SER A 79 10.92 1.45 6.53
CA SER A 79 9.63 1.94 6.98
C SER A 79 8.57 1.73 5.90
N TYR A 80 7.29 1.65 6.27
CA TYR A 80 6.18 1.59 5.32
C TYR A 80 5.45 2.93 5.28
N ARG A 81 5.50 3.62 4.15
CA ARG A 81 4.94 4.95 3.99
C ARG A 81 3.82 4.97 2.96
N LEU A 82 2.70 5.56 3.36
CA LEU A 82 1.52 5.66 2.51
C LEU A 82 1.27 7.12 2.15
N MET A 83 1.04 7.38 0.86
CA MET A 83 0.73 8.72 0.37
C MET A 83 -0.39 9.37 1.19
N PHE A 84 -1.43 8.64 1.53
CA PHE A 84 -2.58 9.20 2.28
C PHE A 84 -2.21 9.74 3.65
N PHE A 85 -1.12 9.26 4.27
CA PHE A 85 -0.69 9.65 5.61
C PHE A 85 0.53 10.58 5.63
N GLU A 86 1.27 10.65 4.53
CA GLU A 86 2.43 11.54 4.44
C GLU A 86 2.00 12.98 4.17
N ARG A 87 1.82 13.74 5.26
CA ARG A 87 1.32 15.11 5.26
C ARG A 87 2.30 16.07 5.92
N GLU A 88 2.23 17.33 5.51
CA GLU A 88 2.82 18.47 6.22
C GLU A 88 1.89 18.92 7.35
N GLU A 89 2.39 19.76 8.26
CA GLU A 89 1.60 20.31 9.38
C GLU A 89 0.32 21.03 8.94
N GLY A 90 0.34 21.68 7.78
CA GLY A 90 -0.82 22.33 7.17
C GLY A 90 -1.83 21.39 6.49
N GLY A 91 -1.58 20.07 6.51
CA GLY A 91 -2.42 19.05 5.89
C GLY A 91 -2.14 18.82 4.41
N ASP A 92 -1.28 19.60 3.77
CA ASP A 92 -0.82 19.37 2.40
C ASP A 92 -0.07 18.04 2.28
N PHE A 93 -0.12 17.42 1.10
CA PHE A 93 0.67 16.21 0.84
C PHE A 93 2.16 16.55 0.85
N LYS A 94 2.93 15.73 1.56
CA LYS A 94 4.37 15.89 1.71
C LYS A 94 5.07 15.72 0.36
N PRO A 95 5.82 16.71 -0.12
CA PRO A 95 6.49 16.62 -1.42
C PRO A 95 7.37 15.37 -1.54
N PRO A 96 7.49 14.77 -2.74
CA PRO A 96 8.30 13.56 -2.94
C PRO A 96 9.73 13.69 -2.41
N ALA A 97 10.38 14.82 -2.66
CA ALA A 97 11.77 15.08 -2.23
C ALA A 97 11.96 15.06 -0.70
N ARG A 98 10.89 15.27 0.08
CA ARG A 98 10.91 15.28 1.54
C ARG A 98 10.52 13.93 2.17
N GLN A 99 10.22 12.94 1.36
CA GLN A 99 9.89 11.60 1.85
C GLN A 99 11.14 10.83 2.28
N ILE A 100 10.95 9.80 3.10
CA ILE A 100 12.03 9.03 3.69
C ILE A 100 12.65 8.10 2.65
N ALA A 101 13.98 8.13 2.51
CA ALA A 101 14.70 7.26 1.59
C ALA A 101 14.64 5.78 2.01
N GLN A 102 14.85 5.47 3.30
CA GLN A 102 14.81 4.11 3.82
C GLN A 102 13.36 3.65 4.05
N ALA A 103 12.60 3.57 2.98
CA ALA A 103 11.19 3.20 3.02
C ALA A 103 10.75 2.40 1.79
N LEU A 104 9.65 1.68 1.98
CA LEU A 104 8.73 1.31 0.93
C LEU A 104 7.61 2.34 0.91
N VAL A 105 7.29 2.88 -0.26
CA VAL A 105 6.22 3.84 -0.46
C VAL A 105 5.13 3.27 -1.36
N ALA A 106 3.88 3.52 -1.00
CA ALA A 106 2.69 3.15 -1.79
C ALA A 106 1.62 4.23 -1.67
N VAL A 107 0.64 4.22 -2.57
CA VAL A 107 -0.55 5.09 -2.47
C VAL A 107 -1.36 4.70 -1.24
N SER A 108 -1.65 3.42 -1.12
CA SER A 108 -2.56 2.82 -0.15
C SER A 108 -2.11 1.41 0.26
N THR A 109 -2.95 0.70 1.03
CA THR A 109 -2.82 -0.73 1.35
C THR A 109 -4.14 -1.45 1.08
N HIS A 110 -4.13 -2.78 1.26
CA HIS A 110 -5.34 -3.60 1.18
C HIS A 110 -6.42 -3.24 2.23
N ASP A 111 -6.05 -2.61 3.34
CA ASP A 111 -6.94 -2.21 4.46
C ASP A 111 -7.51 -0.80 4.30
N LEU A 112 -7.08 -0.09 3.28
CA LEU A 112 -7.50 1.28 2.99
C LEU A 112 -8.21 1.34 1.64
N PRO A 113 -8.92 2.43 1.33
CA PRO A 113 -9.53 2.59 0.02
C PRO A 113 -8.48 2.59 -1.09
N THR A 114 -8.83 2.07 -2.24
CA THR A 114 -8.09 2.30 -3.48
C THR A 114 -8.11 3.78 -3.83
N LEU A 115 -7.22 4.23 -4.69
CA LEU A 115 -7.19 5.64 -5.11
C LEU A 115 -8.54 6.08 -5.72
N ALA A 116 -9.15 5.25 -6.57
CA ALA A 116 -10.46 5.51 -7.16
C ALA A 116 -11.59 5.48 -6.13
N GLY A 117 -11.53 4.56 -5.16
CA GLY A 117 -12.48 4.49 -4.05
C GLY A 117 -12.39 5.71 -3.14
N TRP A 118 -11.18 6.11 -2.80
CA TRP A 118 -10.90 7.30 -2.03
C TRP A 118 -11.39 8.57 -2.75
N TRP A 119 -11.13 8.70 -4.05
CA TRP A 119 -11.56 9.84 -4.87
C TRP A 119 -13.07 10.03 -4.84
N ARG A 120 -13.82 8.94 -4.99
CA ARG A 120 -15.29 8.93 -5.02
C ARG A 120 -15.93 9.00 -3.63
N GLY A 121 -15.18 8.84 -2.55
CA GLY A 121 -15.73 8.65 -1.20
C GLY A 121 -16.45 7.32 -1.02
N HIS A 122 -16.14 6.31 -1.86
CA HIS A 122 -16.77 4.98 -1.81
C HIS A 122 -16.58 4.28 -0.46
N ASP A 123 -15.40 4.42 0.13
CA ASP A 123 -15.07 3.92 1.47
C ASP A 123 -15.96 4.55 2.56
N LEU A 124 -16.27 5.83 2.46
CA LEU A 124 -17.14 6.52 3.40
C LEU A 124 -18.60 6.07 3.26
N GLN A 125 -19.06 5.93 2.01
CA GLN A 125 -20.41 5.40 1.72
C GLN A 125 -20.56 3.96 2.21
N LEU A 126 -19.56 3.11 1.99
CA LEU A 126 -19.54 1.74 2.45
C LEU A 126 -19.59 1.64 3.98
N ARG A 127 -18.78 2.44 4.67
CA ARG A 127 -18.80 2.50 6.15
C ARG A 127 -20.14 3.01 6.69
N GLN A 128 -20.77 3.95 5.99
CA GLN A 128 -22.13 4.42 6.34
C GLN A 128 -23.15 3.28 6.18
N ALA A 129 -23.14 2.60 5.03
CA ALA A 129 -24.09 1.53 4.75
C ALA A 129 -23.98 0.35 5.74
N LEU A 130 -22.79 0.14 6.30
CA LEU A 130 -22.51 -0.89 7.30
C LEU A 130 -22.63 -0.38 8.75
N ALA A 131 -23.12 0.83 8.97
CA ALA A 131 -23.27 1.47 10.29
C ALA A 131 -21.96 1.47 11.11
N LEU A 132 -20.81 1.65 10.45
CA LEU A 132 -19.48 1.67 11.08
C LEU A 132 -19.07 3.05 11.62
N PHE A 133 -19.92 4.08 11.46
CA PHE A 133 -19.69 5.39 12.08
C PHE A 133 -20.30 5.43 13.48
N PRO A 134 -19.49 5.72 14.50
CA PRO A 134 -20.01 5.86 15.88
C PRO A 134 -20.90 7.10 16.06
N ASP A 135 -20.73 8.13 15.20
CA ASP A 135 -21.46 9.39 15.21
C ASP A 135 -21.84 9.73 13.75
N PRO A 136 -23.14 9.91 13.44
CA PRO A 136 -23.59 10.31 12.09
C PRO A 136 -22.97 11.63 11.58
N ALA A 137 -22.66 12.59 12.47
CA ALA A 137 -22.02 13.84 12.10
C ALA A 137 -20.57 13.65 11.59
N LEU A 138 -19.94 12.53 11.93
CA LEU A 138 -18.58 12.20 11.49
C LEU A 138 -18.50 12.01 9.98
N LEU A 139 -19.52 11.41 9.37
CA LEU A 139 -19.57 11.24 7.91
C LEU A 139 -19.49 12.58 7.19
N GLY A 140 -20.31 13.56 7.60
CA GLY A 140 -20.30 14.89 6.99
C GLY A 140 -18.93 15.56 7.07
N ARG A 141 -18.27 15.48 8.22
CA ARG A 141 -16.90 16.00 8.40
C ARG A 141 -15.91 15.29 7.48
N GLN A 142 -15.93 13.96 7.43
CA GLN A 142 -15.01 13.19 6.58
C GLN A 142 -15.23 13.41 5.09
N LEU A 143 -16.46 13.69 4.65
CA LEU A 143 -16.73 14.06 3.26
C LEU A 143 -16.16 15.45 2.92
N MET A 144 -16.25 16.41 3.83
CA MET A 144 -15.64 17.74 3.65
C MET A 144 -14.11 17.63 3.64
N ASP A 145 -13.52 16.88 4.57
CA ASP A 145 -12.09 16.65 4.61
C ASP A 145 -11.60 15.97 3.31
N ARG A 146 -12.36 15.00 2.80
CA ARG A 146 -12.07 14.33 1.54
C ARG A 146 -12.08 15.28 0.35
N ALA A 147 -13.05 16.19 0.28
CA ALA A 147 -13.12 17.19 -0.78
C ALA A 147 -11.92 18.14 -0.74
N GLN A 148 -11.52 18.59 0.45
CA GLN A 148 -10.31 19.40 0.61
C GLN A 148 -9.04 18.63 0.21
N ASP A 149 -8.93 17.38 0.63
CA ASP A 149 -7.78 16.53 0.32
C ASP A 149 -7.64 16.23 -1.17
N ARG A 150 -8.75 16.08 -1.91
CA ARG A 150 -8.71 15.98 -3.37
C ARG A 150 -8.06 17.21 -3.99
N ILE A 151 -8.47 18.40 -3.57
CA ILE A 151 -7.89 19.66 -4.07
C ILE A 151 -6.42 19.77 -3.69
N ARG A 152 -6.05 19.45 -2.44
CA ARG A 152 -4.64 19.43 -2.01
C ARG A 152 -3.80 18.49 -2.85
N LEU A 153 -4.33 17.31 -3.20
CA LEU A 153 -3.62 16.35 -4.06
C LEU A 153 -3.40 16.93 -5.46
N LEU A 154 -4.43 17.48 -6.09
CA LEU A 154 -4.33 18.10 -7.41
C LEU A 154 -3.30 19.24 -7.42
N LEU A 155 -3.33 20.11 -6.41
CA LEU A 155 -2.36 21.19 -6.27
C LEU A 155 -0.92 20.66 -6.03
N ALA A 156 -0.77 19.55 -5.31
CA ALA A 156 0.54 18.92 -5.16
C ALA A 156 1.08 18.38 -6.49
N LEU A 157 0.21 17.77 -7.31
CA LEU A 157 0.58 17.29 -8.65
C LEU A 157 0.92 18.45 -9.59
N GLN A 158 0.19 19.56 -9.51
CA GLN A 158 0.46 20.76 -10.27
C GLN A 158 1.81 21.40 -9.89
N ARG A 159 2.09 21.54 -8.60
CA ARG A 159 3.39 22.07 -8.10
C ARG A 159 4.59 21.29 -8.62
N GLU A 160 4.41 20.00 -8.85
CA GLU A 160 5.42 19.10 -9.41
C GLU A 160 5.41 19.08 -10.96
N GLY A 161 4.54 19.84 -11.62
CA GLY A 161 4.43 19.89 -13.08
C GLY A 161 3.92 18.59 -13.70
N LEU A 162 3.15 17.80 -12.95
CA LEU A 162 2.54 16.54 -13.42
C LEU A 162 1.13 16.76 -14.00
N LEU A 163 0.48 17.84 -13.60
CA LEU A 163 -0.76 18.35 -14.17
C LEU A 163 -0.63 19.86 -14.40
N ASP A 164 -1.22 20.36 -15.47
CA ASP A 164 -1.35 21.80 -15.69
C ASP A 164 -2.64 22.36 -15.04
N ALA A 165 -2.87 23.68 -15.16
CA ALA A 165 -4.01 24.35 -14.52
C ALA A 165 -5.37 23.88 -15.07
N ASP A 166 -5.46 23.62 -16.38
CA ASP A 166 -6.69 23.19 -17.02
C ASP A 166 -7.04 21.75 -16.61
N GLN A 167 -6.04 20.87 -16.56
CA GLN A 167 -6.16 19.49 -16.08
C GLN A 167 -6.61 19.45 -14.60
N VAL A 168 -6.03 20.31 -13.76
CA VAL A 168 -6.44 20.44 -12.35
C VAL A 168 -7.89 20.89 -12.25
N ALA A 169 -8.30 21.91 -13.02
CA ALA A 169 -9.66 22.42 -13.02
C ALA A 169 -10.66 21.35 -13.48
N GLN A 170 -10.33 20.61 -14.54
CA GLN A 170 -11.14 19.51 -15.04
C GLN A 170 -11.27 18.40 -13.99
N ALA A 171 -10.17 17.89 -13.46
CA ALA A 171 -10.17 16.80 -12.47
C ALA A 171 -10.88 17.19 -11.18
N ALA A 172 -10.81 18.47 -10.76
CA ALA A 172 -11.51 18.96 -9.57
C ALA A 172 -13.04 18.86 -9.69
N GLY A 173 -13.59 19.05 -10.91
CA GLY A 173 -15.02 18.93 -11.21
C GLY A 173 -15.51 17.48 -11.36
N GLU A 174 -14.62 16.52 -11.59
CA GLU A 174 -15.00 15.16 -11.91
C GLU A 174 -15.24 14.29 -10.68
N ALA A 175 -16.37 13.56 -10.69
CA ALA A 175 -16.68 12.57 -9.66
C ALA A 175 -15.86 11.28 -9.82
N VAL A 176 -15.37 11.01 -11.03
CA VAL A 176 -14.61 9.82 -11.40
C VAL A 176 -13.15 10.20 -11.61
N LEU A 177 -12.26 9.46 -11.02
CA LEU A 177 -10.83 9.65 -11.20
C LEU A 177 -10.44 9.22 -12.64
N ASP A 178 -9.85 10.12 -13.40
CA ASP A 178 -9.37 9.85 -14.76
C ASP A 178 -7.99 9.18 -14.76
N ALA A 179 -7.66 8.52 -15.87
CA ALA A 179 -6.41 7.77 -16.03
C ALA A 179 -5.17 8.68 -15.93
N GLN A 180 -5.26 9.92 -16.41
CA GLN A 180 -4.16 10.87 -16.36
C GLN A 180 -3.82 11.27 -14.92
N THR A 181 -4.84 11.53 -14.10
CA THR A 181 -4.65 11.82 -12.67
C THR A 181 -4.09 10.59 -11.92
N VAL A 182 -4.57 9.38 -12.23
CA VAL A 182 -3.97 8.13 -11.69
C VAL A 182 -2.49 8.04 -12.01
N GLN A 183 -2.13 8.27 -13.27
CA GLN A 183 -0.74 8.26 -13.72
C GLN A 183 0.09 9.33 -13.01
N ALA A 184 -0.43 10.57 -12.92
CA ALA A 184 0.24 11.69 -12.25
C ALA A 184 0.54 11.38 -10.77
N VAL A 185 -0.41 10.78 -10.04
CA VAL A 185 -0.22 10.35 -8.64
C VAL A 185 0.92 9.36 -8.51
N HIS A 186 0.97 8.35 -9.37
CA HIS A 186 2.02 7.33 -9.30
C HIS A 186 3.39 7.89 -9.72
N LEU A 187 3.45 8.76 -10.74
CA LEU A 187 4.68 9.44 -11.13
C LEU A 187 5.15 10.41 -10.05
N TRP A 188 4.24 11.10 -9.35
CA TRP A 188 4.55 11.93 -8.21
C TRP A 188 5.22 11.09 -7.10
N LEU A 189 4.62 9.96 -6.76
CA LEU A 189 5.16 9.06 -5.74
C LEU A 189 6.50 8.45 -6.17
N ALA A 190 6.68 8.18 -7.48
CA ALA A 190 7.92 7.64 -8.03
C ALA A 190 9.13 8.58 -7.91
N ARG A 191 8.90 9.89 -7.74
CA ARG A 191 9.96 10.89 -7.49
C ARG A 191 10.50 10.82 -6.07
N ALA A 192 9.83 10.12 -5.15
CA ALA A 192 10.31 9.95 -3.79
C ALA A 192 11.67 9.20 -3.77
N PRO A 193 12.60 9.56 -2.86
CA PRO A 193 13.88 8.88 -2.73
C PRO A 193 13.75 7.47 -2.12
N SER A 194 12.56 7.04 -1.75
CA SER A 194 12.28 5.77 -1.09
C SER A 194 12.81 4.59 -1.92
N LEU A 195 13.46 3.63 -1.27
CA LEU A 195 14.15 2.51 -1.92
C LEU A 195 13.22 1.60 -2.70
N VAL A 196 11.99 1.42 -2.23
CA VAL A 196 10.97 0.59 -2.86
C VAL A 196 9.71 1.40 -3.08
N MET A 197 9.06 1.21 -4.21
CA MET A 197 7.72 1.70 -4.48
C MET A 197 6.84 0.53 -4.88
N MET A 198 5.63 0.48 -4.32
CA MET A 198 4.60 -0.49 -4.69
C MET A 198 3.47 0.22 -5.43
N VAL A 199 2.96 -0.43 -6.47
CA VAL A 199 1.77 -0.02 -7.21
C VAL A 199 0.70 -1.07 -7.03
N GLN A 200 -0.49 -0.65 -6.64
CA GLN A 200 -1.66 -1.53 -6.54
C GLN A 200 -2.32 -1.65 -7.91
N LEU A 201 -2.62 -2.88 -8.33
CA LEU A 201 -3.29 -3.11 -9.62
C LEU A 201 -4.70 -2.51 -9.65
N GLU A 202 -5.36 -2.49 -8.50
CA GLU A 202 -6.67 -1.84 -8.33
C GLU A 202 -6.62 -0.35 -8.68
N ASP A 203 -5.53 0.35 -8.35
CA ASP A 203 -5.37 1.76 -8.66
C ASP A 203 -5.15 1.98 -10.16
N VAL A 204 -4.33 1.15 -10.81
CA VAL A 204 -4.10 1.21 -12.27
C VAL A 204 -5.39 0.96 -13.04
N LEU A 205 -6.22 0.05 -12.55
CA LEU A 205 -7.51 -0.30 -13.14
C LEU A 205 -8.66 0.60 -12.68
N ALA A 206 -8.38 1.62 -11.88
CA ALA A 206 -9.34 2.55 -11.28
C ALA A 206 -10.52 1.83 -10.59
N LEU A 207 -10.27 0.71 -9.94
CA LEU A 207 -11.28 -0.07 -9.21
C LEU A 207 -11.64 0.64 -7.89
N PRO A 208 -12.92 0.91 -7.61
CA PRO A 208 -13.30 1.66 -6.41
C PRO A 208 -13.34 0.80 -5.13
N ALA A 209 -13.42 -0.52 -5.27
CA ALA A 209 -13.64 -1.41 -4.14
C ALA A 209 -12.31 -1.89 -3.55
N GLN A 210 -12.10 -1.63 -2.24
CA GLN A 210 -10.93 -2.12 -1.50
C GLN A 210 -11.00 -3.64 -1.23
N ALA A 211 -9.83 -4.25 -1.08
CA ALA A 211 -9.70 -5.70 -0.87
C ALA A 211 -10.21 -6.14 0.50
N ASN A 212 -9.95 -5.34 1.51
CA ASN A 212 -10.34 -5.60 2.90
C ASN A 212 -10.93 -4.34 3.55
N LEU A 213 -11.95 -4.53 4.40
CA LEU A 213 -12.52 -3.48 5.23
C LEU A 213 -12.33 -3.87 6.70
N PRO A 214 -11.37 -3.27 7.41
CA PRO A 214 -11.12 -3.54 8.80
C PRO A 214 -12.38 -3.35 9.67
N GLY A 215 -12.55 -4.24 10.66
CA GLY A 215 -13.72 -4.23 11.54
C GLY A 215 -14.93 -4.97 10.96
N THR A 216 -14.78 -5.64 9.83
CA THR A 216 -15.82 -6.51 9.25
C THR A 216 -15.33 -7.95 9.08
N THR A 217 -16.27 -8.91 9.06
CA THR A 217 -16.02 -10.31 8.74
C THR A 217 -16.84 -10.72 7.51
N ASP A 218 -18.13 -10.96 7.67
CA ASP A 218 -19.04 -11.37 6.59
C ASP A 218 -19.83 -10.21 5.97
N GLN A 219 -19.82 -9.04 6.61
CA GLN A 219 -20.53 -7.83 6.16
C GLN A 219 -19.93 -7.25 4.87
N HIS A 220 -18.65 -7.50 4.62
CA HIS A 220 -17.93 -7.11 3.42
C HIS A 220 -17.23 -8.32 2.81
N PRO A 221 -17.17 -8.45 1.47
CA PRO A 221 -16.51 -9.59 0.81
C PRO A 221 -14.97 -9.48 0.87
N ASN A 222 -14.44 -9.45 2.10
CA ASN A 222 -13.00 -9.36 2.37
C ASN A 222 -12.24 -10.49 1.66
N TRP A 223 -11.17 -10.14 0.94
CA TRP A 223 -10.26 -11.09 0.27
C TRP A 223 -10.90 -11.98 -0.80
N ARG A 224 -12.13 -11.67 -1.25
CA ARG A 224 -12.89 -12.48 -2.23
C ARG A 224 -12.94 -11.87 -3.62
N ARG A 225 -12.45 -10.63 -3.78
CA ARG A 225 -12.48 -9.94 -5.06
C ARG A 225 -11.39 -10.48 -5.98
N LYS A 226 -11.74 -10.62 -7.25
CA LYS A 226 -10.81 -10.92 -8.34
C LYS A 226 -10.64 -9.67 -9.18
N LEU A 227 -9.49 -9.53 -9.81
CA LEU A 227 -9.30 -8.52 -10.83
C LEU A 227 -10.23 -8.80 -12.01
N PRO A 228 -10.77 -7.78 -12.68
CA PRO A 228 -11.69 -7.93 -13.81
C PRO A 228 -10.99 -8.40 -15.08
N LEU A 229 -9.66 -8.38 -15.11
CA LEU A 229 -8.80 -8.73 -16.24
C LEU A 229 -7.88 -9.89 -15.86
N THR A 230 -7.57 -10.72 -16.86
CA THR A 230 -6.45 -11.67 -16.77
C THR A 230 -5.11 -10.92 -16.82
N LEU A 231 -4.01 -11.59 -16.45
CA LEU A 231 -2.68 -10.99 -16.53
C LEU A 231 -2.32 -10.61 -17.97
N GLN A 232 -2.72 -11.42 -18.94
CA GLN A 232 -2.48 -11.15 -20.38
C GLN A 232 -3.25 -9.91 -20.85
N GLU A 233 -4.50 -9.76 -20.44
CA GLU A 233 -5.30 -8.57 -20.76
C GLU A 233 -4.74 -7.33 -20.07
N LEU A 234 -4.25 -7.45 -18.83
CA LEU A 234 -3.64 -6.36 -18.09
C LEU A 234 -2.37 -5.85 -18.81
N GLU A 235 -1.50 -6.77 -19.26
CA GLU A 235 -0.28 -6.42 -19.99
C GLU A 235 -0.56 -5.63 -21.28
N SER A 236 -1.73 -5.82 -21.90
CA SER A 236 -2.17 -5.12 -23.11
C SER A 236 -2.87 -3.78 -22.85
N GLN A 237 -3.11 -3.40 -21.59
CA GLN A 237 -3.76 -2.12 -21.27
C GLN A 237 -2.79 -0.95 -21.47
N ASP A 238 -3.20 0.06 -22.25
CA ASP A 238 -2.39 1.26 -22.49
C ASP A 238 -2.01 1.97 -21.20
N ALA A 239 -2.95 2.15 -20.27
CA ALA A 239 -2.70 2.78 -18.97
C ALA A 239 -1.62 2.04 -18.15
N TRP A 240 -1.59 0.70 -18.21
CA TRP A 240 -0.55 -0.10 -17.59
C TRP A 240 0.82 0.12 -18.25
N GLN A 241 0.86 0.09 -19.58
CA GLN A 241 2.10 0.27 -20.34
C GLN A 241 2.69 1.67 -20.15
N GLU A 242 1.87 2.71 -20.24
CA GLU A 242 2.27 4.09 -20.03
C GLU A 242 2.82 4.33 -18.62
N LEU A 243 2.11 3.80 -17.60
CA LEU A 243 2.58 3.89 -16.22
C LEU A 243 3.91 3.15 -16.05
N ALA A 244 4.04 1.93 -16.55
CA ALA A 244 5.26 1.14 -16.46
C ALA A 244 6.46 1.85 -17.12
N LEU A 245 6.26 2.45 -18.30
CA LEU A 245 7.27 3.26 -18.97
C LEU A 245 7.65 4.51 -18.17
N GLY A 246 6.66 5.22 -17.63
CA GLY A 246 6.88 6.40 -16.80
C GLY A 246 7.68 6.09 -15.54
N LEU A 247 7.30 5.02 -14.83
CA LEU A 247 8.00 4.53 -13.65
C LEU A 247 9.44 4.09 -13.99
N GLY A 248 9.63 3.37 -15.11
CA GLY A 248 10.95 2.93 -15.55
C GLY A 248 11.92 4.07 -15.85
N ARG A 249 11.43 5.23 -16.31
CA ARG A 249 12.24 6.44 -16.50
C ARG A 249 12.66 7.10 -15.19
N LEU A 250 11.77 7.16 -14.21
CA LEU A 250 12.03 7.80 -12.92
C LEU A 250 12.81 6.88 -11.96
N ARG A 251 12.61 5.59 -12.08
CA ARG A 251 13.20 4.56 -11.22
C ARG A 251 13.87 3.46 -12.06
N PRO A 252 14.93 3.80 -12.80
CA PRO A 252 15.59 2.83 -13.67
C PRO A 252 16.15 1.66 -12.85
N ALA A 253 16.07 0.46 -13.39
CA ALA A 253 16.74 -0.71 -12.81
C ALA A 253 18.23 -0.41 -12.67
N ARG A 254 18.81 -0.68 -11.52
CA ARG A 254 20.27 -0.56 -11.34
C ARG A 254 20.95 -1.50 -12.31
N GLN A 255 21.81 -0.97 -13.19
CA GLN A 255 22.63 -1.78 -14.09
C GLN A 255 23.47 -2.73 -13.22
N GLY A 256 23.31 -4.03 -13.43
CA GLY A 256 24.00 -5.10 -12.67
C GLY A 256 23.08 -6.17 -12.06
N ALA A 257 21.78 -5.92 -11.94
CA ALA A 257 20.82 -6.98 -11.64
C ALA A 257 20.29 -7.54 -12.98
N ALA A 258 21.02 -8.46 -13.58
CA ALA A 258 20.45 -9.27 -14.67
C ALA A 258 19.15 -9.91 -14.15
N PRO A 259 18.01 -9.81 -14.87
CA PRO A 259 16.81 -10.55 -14.50
C PRO A 259 17.24 -12.01 -14.41
N SER A 260 17.12 -12.59 -13.23
CA SER A 260 17.55 -13.96 -13.01
C SER A 260 16.72 -14.85 -13.94
N GLN A 261 17.31 -15.43 -14.97
CA GLN A 261 16.74 -16.49 -15.80
C GLN A 261 16.22 -17.69 -14.96
N ARG A 262 16.36 -17.62 -13.63
CA ARG A 262 15.91 -18.59 -12.65
C ARG A 262 14.41 -18.53 -12.33
N LEU A 263 13.68 -17.49 -12.70
CA LEU A 263 12.24 -17.45 -12.47
C LEU A 263 11.44 -18.22 -13.54
N GLN A 264 11.95 -18.30 -14.78
CA GLN A 264 11.28 -19.05 -15.85
C GLN A 264 11.37 -20.57 -15.70
N ALA A 265 12.30 -21.09 -14.89
CA ALA A 265 12.56 -22.52 -14.76
C ALA A 265 11.82 -23.20 -13.58
N ARG A 266 10.96 -22.49 -12.82
CA ARG A 266 10.33 -23.05 -11.61
C ARG A 266 8.80 -23.04 -11.59
N ILE A 267 8.15 -22.79 -12.70
CA ILE A 267 6.70 -23.07 -12.83
C ILE A 267 6.58 -24.46 -13.44
N PRO A 268 6.19 -25.50 -12.66
CA PRO A 268 5.91 -26.79 -13.24
C PRO A 268 4.70 -26.64 -14.18
N ARG A 269 4.87 -26.97 -15.43
CA ARG A 269 3.71 -27.09 -16.33
C ARG A 269 2.76 -28.10 -15.76
N PRO A 270 1.45 -27.81 -15.63
CA PRO A 270 0.48 -28.80 -15.21
C PRO A 270 0.47 -29.91 -16.24
N THR A 271 0.89 -31.11 -15.85
CA THR A 271 0.73 -32.31 -16.65
C THR A 271 -0.74 -32.71 -16.57
N HIS A 272 -1.52 -32.29 -17.54
CA HIS A 272 -2.83 -32.88 -17.78
C HIS A 272 -2.65 -34.32 -18.25
N ARG A 273 -2.69 -35.28 -17.35
CA ARG A 273 -3.11 -36.65 -17.66
C ARG A 273 -4.61 -36.72 -17.43
N LEU A 274 -5.34 -36.62 -18.52
CA LEU A 274 -6.73 -37.16 -18.58
C LEU A 274 -6.62 -38.68 -18.61
N GLU A 275 -6.76 -39.34 -17.47
CA GLU A 275 -7.07 -40.76 -17.44
C GLU A 275 -8.56 -40.91 -17.73
N GLN A 276 -8.82 -41.40 -18.92
CA GLN A 276 -10.13 -41.95 -19.31
C GLN A 276 -10.33 -43.23 -18.50
N HIS A 277 -11.18 -43.21 -17.50
CA HIS A 277 -11.80 -44.43 -17.02
C HIS A 277 -13.13 -44.65 -17.77
N ARG A 278 -13.04 -45.52 -18.79
CA ARG A 278 -14.18 -46.27 -19.28
C ARG A 278 -14.36 -47.50 -18.38
N GLY A 279 -15.59 -47.77 -17.99
CA GLY A 279 -16.11 -49.12 -17.76
C GLY A 279 -16.30 -49.54 -16.30
N PHE A 280 -17.44 -49.68 -15.96
CA PHE A 280 -18.46 -50.62 -15.41
C PHE A 280 -19.41 -49.91 -14.47
#